data_aa5b18e991b30f386f9c0825d72f47d0
#
_entry.id   aa5b18e991b30f386f9c0825d72f47d0
#
_cell.length_a   1.000
_cell.length_b   1.000
_cell.length_c   1.000
_cell.angle_alpha   90.00
_cell.angle_beta   90.00
_cell.angle_gamma   90.00
#
_symmetry.space_group_name_H-M   'P 1'
#
loop_
_entity.id
_entity.type
_entity.pdbx_description
1 polymer ?
#
loop_
_entity_poly.entity_id
_entity_poly.type
_entity_poly.pdbx_seq_one_letter_code
_entity_poly.pdbx_strand_id
1 'polypeptide(L)'
;MLEIKNLHAMVGKNPILKGVNLTIQEGEIHAVMGKNGSGKSTLSNIVTGKEGYDITSGDIKFENQSILDWSPEIRSLNGIFMSFQYPVVMPGVNNTYFLKAALNAKRKYNGEEELDAASFLKLIKEKLKELKMDPSYLQRAVNDGFSGGEKKRNEILQMLTLEPKLALLDETDSGLDIDALKIISDGVNKSRSSKRSFLVITHYQRLLKYIEPDVVHVLIDGRIVKSCDKDLALHLEEKGYGWLEK
;
A
#
# COMPACT_ATOMS: atom_id res chain seq x y z
N MET A 1 -8.29 4.05 12.55
CA MET A 1 -8.04 3.12 11.41
C MET A 1 -6.90 2.16 11.72
N LEU A 2 -5.63 2.60 11.72
CA LEU A 2 -4.45 1.79 12.08
C LEU A 2 -3.73 2.40 13.27
N GLU A 3 -3.41 1.58 14.28
CA GLU A 3 -2.60 1.97 15.43
C GLU A 3 -1.48 0.95 15.65
N ILE A 4 -0.24 1.42 15.65
CA ILE A 4 0.96 0.64 15.93
C ILE A 4 1.58 1.19 17.19
N LYS A 5 1.77 0.33 18.21
CA LYS A 5 2.32 0.69 19.52
C LYS A 5 3.57 -0.08 19.83
N ASN A 6 4.68 0.64 20.00
CA ASN A 6 5.98 0.11 20.43
C ASN A 6 6.38 -1.17 19.70
N LEU A 7 6.21 -1.18 18.36
CA LEU A 7 6.43 -2.37 17.54
C LEU A 7 7.91 -2.66 17.39
N HIS A 8 8.32 -3.84 17.83
CA HIS A 8 9.66 -4.39 17.62
C HIS A 8 9.56 -5.62 16.74
N ALA A 9 10.43 -5.72 15.75
CA ALA A 9 10.43 -6.86 14.85
C ALA A 9 11.84 -7.21 14.35
N MET A 10 12.03 -8.50 14.07
CA MET A 10 13.29 -9.07 13.59
C MET A 10 13.09 -9.77 12.25
N VAL A 11 14.17 -9.84 11.48
CA VAL A 11 14.32 -10.76 10.34
C VAL A 11 15.47 -11.70 10.65
N GLY A 12 15.17 -12.95 10.90
CA GLY A 12 16.13 -13.89 11.47
C GLY A 12 16.63 -13.39 12.83
N LYS A 13 17.94 -13.09 12.94
CA LYS A 13 18.55 -12.56 14.19
C LYS A 13 18.73 -11.05 14.20
N ASN A 14 18.33 -10.36 13.12
CA ASN A 14 18.59 -8.92 12.97
C ASN A 14 17.36 -8.11 13.40
N PRO A 15 17.44 -7.23 14.43
CA PRO A 15 16.36 -6.34 14.80
C PRO A 15 16.25 -5.22 13.74
N ILE A 16 15.07 -5.13 13.10
CA ILE A 16 14.80 -4.16 12.04
C ILE A 16 13.90 -3.03 12.55
N LEU A 17 12.79 -3.35 13.22
CA LEU A 17 11.95 -2.34 13.86
C LEU A 17 12.24 -2.32 15.36
N LYS A 18 12.40 -1.11 15.92
CA LYS A 18 12.94 -0.91 17.26
C LYS A 18 12.05 0.03 18.10
N GLY A 19 10.76 -0.29 18.18
CA GLY A 19 9.78 0.48 18.95
C GLY A 19 9.06 1.52 18.08
N VAL A 20 8.53 1.09 16.93
CA VAL A 20 7.76 1.96 16.04
C VAL A 20 6.40 2.27 16.66
N ASN A 21 6.05 3.58 16.68
CA ASN A 21 4.74 4.08 17.03
C ASN A 21 4.19 4.85 15.82
N LEU A 22 2.97 4.50 15.37
CA LEU A 22 2.31 5.12 14.23
C LEU A 22 0.79 5.01 14.41
N THR A 23 0.08 6.12 14.24
CA THR A 23 -1.38 6.14 14.24
C THR A 23 -1.88 6.82 12.98
N ILE A 24 -2.79 6.17 12.25
CA ILE A 24 -3.46 6.69 11.06
C ILE A 24 -4.96 6.70 11.36
N GLN A 25 -5.59 7.87 11.27
CA GLN A 25 -7.03 7.99 11.43
C GLN A 25 -7.77 7.60 10.13
N GLU A 26 -9.08 7.46 10.18
CA GLU A 26 -9.88 7.24 8.98
C GLU A 26 -9.77 8.42 8.03
N GLY A 27 -9.59 8.13 6.74
CA GLY A 27 -9.50 9.12 5.67
C GLY A 27 -8.14 9.81 5.54
N GLU A 28 -7.20 9.60 6.47
CA GLU A 28 -5.88 10.22 6.41
C GLU A 28 -4.93 9.52 5.45
N ILE A 29 -4.02 10.29 4.87
CA ILE A 29 -2.89 9.83 4.08
C ILE A 29 -1.61 10.14 4.84
N HIS A 30 -0.91 9.10 5.25
CA HIS A 30 0.39 9.21 5.87
C HIS A 30 1.50 8.78 4.92
N ALA A 31 2.64 9.45 4.97
CA ALA A 31 3.84 9.04 4.26
C ALA A 31 4.92 8.59 5.24
N VAL A 32 5.63 7.50 4.95
CA VAL A 32 6.83 7.09 5.66
C VAL A 32 8.02 7.23 4.72
N MET A 33 8.92 8.15 5.08
CA MET A 33 10.16 8.40 4.36
C MET A 33 11.36 7.92 5.18
N GLY A 34 12.46 7.61 4.52
CA GLY A 34 13.70 7.18 5.16
C GLY A 34 14.68 6.59 4.17
N LYS A 35 15.96 6.50 4.56
CA LYS A 35 17.00 5.86 3.74
C LYS A 35 16.70 4.41 3.44
N ASN A 36 17.34 3.84 2.43
CA ASN A 36 17.28 2.40 2.18
C ASN A 36 17.81 1.64 3.40
N GLY A 37 17.14 0.54 3.75
CA GLY A 37 17.47 -0.25 4.94
C GLY A 37 16.94 0.31 6.27
N SER A 38 16.19 1.42 6.30
CA SER A 38 15.63 1.97 7.55
C SER A 38 14.49 1.17 8.17
N GLY A 39 13.91 0.18 7.42
CA GLY A 39 12.81 -0.66 7.89
C GLY A 39 11.44 -0.35 7.26
N LYS A 40 11.35 0.54 6.26
CA LYS A 40 10.07 0.95 5.64
C LYS A 40 9.27 -0.22 5.07
N SER A 41 9.86 -1.01 4.17
CA SER A 41 9.18 -2.19 3.59
C SER A 41 8.97 -3.31 4.62
N THR A 42 9.80 -3.37 5.67
CA THR A 42 9.56 -4.27 6.80
C THR A 42 8.27 -3.88 7.51
N LEU A 43 8.04 -2.59 7.73
CA LEU A 43 6.82 -2.09 8.38
C LEU A 43 5.57 -2.48 7.56
N SER A 44 5.56 -2.24 6.24
CA SER A 44 4.41 -2.61 5.40
C SER A 44 4.20 -4.12 5.32
N ASN A 45 5.27 -4.90 5.21
CA ASN A 45 5.20 -6.37 5.19
C ASN A 45 4.60 -6.92 6.49
N ILE A 46 4.99 -6.38 7.65
CA ILE A 46 4.44 -6.79 8.95
C ILE A 46 2.96 -6.40 9.07
N VAL A 47 2.57 -5.20 8.67
CA VAL A 47 1.16 -4.75 8.70
C VAL A 47 0.29 -5.63 7.80
N THR A 48 0.81 -6.15 6.70
CA THR A 48 0.09 -7.07 5.80
C THR A 48 0.20 -8.56 6.19
N GLY A 49 0.96 -8.89 7.22
CA GLY A 49 1.07 -10.25 7.75
C GLY A 49 1.99 -11.17 6.93
N LYS A 50 2.90 -10.60 6.12
CA LYS A 50 3.85 -11.39 5.36
C LYS A 50 4.74 -12.21 6.29
N GLU A 51 4.91 -13.48 5.98
CA GLU A 51 5.77 -14.40 6.74
C GLU A 51 7.25 -13.99 6.69
N GLY A 52 8.02 -14.51 7.67
CA GLY A 52 9.46 -14.28 7.78
C GLY A 52 9.86 -13.07 8.62
N TYR A 53 8.91 -12.49 9.34
CA TYR A 53 9.12 -11.40 10.30
C TYR A 53 8.66 -11.82 11.69
N ASP A 54 9.57 -11.78 12.67
CA ASP A 54 9.27 -12.12 14.06
C ASP A 54 8.95 -10.85 14.85
N ILE A 55 7.70 -10.67 15.24
CA ILE A 55 7.30 -9.58 16.15
C ILE A 55 7.68 -9.98 17.57
N THR A 56 8.61 -9.23 18.17
CA THR A 56 9.14 -9.54 19.49
C THR A 56 8.44 -8.78 20.61
N SER A 57 7.86 -7.62 20.32
CA SER A 57 7.01 -6.86 21.24
C SER A 57 6.20 -5.79 20.51
N GLY A 58 5.22 -5.23 21.20
CA GLY A 58 4.30 -4.22 20.68
C GLY A 58 3.01 -4.81 20.14
N ASP A 59 2.16 -3.96 19.59
CA ASP A 59 0.86 -4.36 19.03
C ASP A 59 0.56 -3.57 17.76
N ILE A 60 -0.23 -4.19 16.89
CA ILE A 60 -0.79 -3.56 15.68
C ILE A 60 -2.30 -3.74 15.74
N LYS A 61 -3.03 -2.63 15.79
CA LYS A 61 -4.48 -2.64 15.76
C LYS A 61 -5.01 -2.06 14.47
N PHE A 62 -5.96 -2.76 13.89
CA PHE A 62 -6.75 -2.29 12.76
C PHE A 62 -8.22 -2.24 13.19
N GLU A 63 -8.86 -1.07 13.02
CA GLU A 63 -10.24 -0.85 13.52
C GLU A 63 -10.42 -1.28 15.00
N ASN A 64 -9.46 -0.91 15.85
CA ASN A 64 -9.39 -1.21 17.28
C ASN A 64 -9.20 -2.70 17.65
N GLN A 65 -9.00 -3.59 16.69
CA GLN A 65 -8.72 -5.02 16.92
C GLN A 65 -7.25 -5.31 16.65
N SER A 66 -6.58 -6.06 17.56
CA SER A 66 -5.23 -6.54 17.29
C SER A 66 -5.24 -7.50 16.10
N ILE A 67 -4.31 -7.29 15.18
CA ILE A 67 -4.20 -8.09 13.95
C ILE A 67 -2.98 -9.03 13.96
N LEU A 68 -2.30 -9.16 15.10
CA LEU A 68 -1.08 -9.98 15.18
C LEU A 68 -1.32 -11.43 14.77
N ASP A 69 -2.46 -11.99 15.19
CA ASP A 69 -2.85 -13.38 14.89
C ASP A 69 -3.61 -13.54 13.56
N TRP A 70 -3.86 -12.45 12.82
CA TRP A 70 -4.56 -12.52 11.55
C TRP A 70 -3.62 -12.95 10.43
N SER A 71 -4.04 -13.96 9.66
CA SER A 71 -3.34 -14.32 8.43
C SER A 71 -3.39 -13.18 7.39
N PRO A 72 -2.48 -13.15 6.42
CA PRO A 72 -2.53 -12.18 5.31
C PRO A 72 -3.88 -12.14 4.61
N GLU A 73 -4.51 -13.30 4.43
CA GLU A 73 -5.83 -13.43 3.83
C GLU A 73 -6.91 -12.72 4.66
N ILE A 74 -6.95 -12.95 5.96
CA ILE A 74 -7.92 -12.30 6.88
C ILE A 74 -7.69 -10.79 6.89
N ARG A 75 -6.45 -10.31 6.88
CA ARG A 75 -6.14 -8.87 6.79
C ARG A 75 -6.66 -8.27 5.49
N SER A 76 -6.47 -8.96 4.37
CA SER A 76 -6.96 -8.53 3.06
C SER A 76 -8.49 -8.50 3.01
N LEU A 77 -9.18 -9.52 3.51
CA LEU A 77 -10.64 -9.59 3.57
C LEU A 77 -11.23 -8.47 4.44
N ASN A 78 -10.56 -8.08 5.51
CA ASN A 78 -10.94 -6.95 6.36
C ASN A 78 -10.65 -5.58 5.74
N GLY A 79 -9.93 -5.53 4.61
CA GLY A 79 -9.73 -4.32 3.83
C GLY A 79 -8.32 -3.71 3.94
N ILE A 80 -7.31 -4.48 4.32
CA ILE A 80 -5.90 -4.08 4.20
C ILE A 80 -5.38 -4.53 2.83
N PHE A 81 -4.82 -3.60 2.06
CA PHE A 81 -4.26 -3.83 0.73
C PHE A 81 -2.80 -3.36 0.68
N MET A 82 -1.98 -4.01 -0.11
CA MET A 82 -0.61 -3.59 -0.37
C MET A 82 -0.29 -3.59 -1.87
N SER A 83 0.21 -2.46 -2.38
CA SER A 83 0.94 -2.41 -3.64
C SER A 83 2.40 -2.70 -3.36
N PHE A 84 2.92 -3.77 -3.94
CA PHE A 84 4.27 -4.25 -3.67
C PHE A 84 5.34 -3.43 -4.40
N GLN A 85 6.53 -3.31 -3.83
CA GLN A 85 7.69 -2.74 -4.52
C GLN A 85 7.94 -3.48 -5.85
N TYR A 86 7.88 -4.80 -5.83
CA TYR A 86 7.96 -5.67 -7.01
C TYR A 86 6.64 -6.44 -7.19
N PRO A 87 5.77 -6.02 -8.13
CA PRO A 87 4.49 -6.67 -8.35
C PRO A 87 4.62 -8.15 -8.73
N VAL A 88 3.84 -8.99 -8.08
CA VAL A 88 3.86 -10.44 -8.29
C VAL A 88 3.34 -10.78 -9.67
N VAL A 89 4.02 -11.71 -10.36
CA VAL A 89 3.61 -12.27 -11.65
C VAL A 89 2.90 -13.59 -11.40
N MET A 90 1.73 -13.78 -12.01
CA MET A 90 0.95 -15.04 -11.91
C MET A 90 0.72 -15.62 -13.33
N PRO A 91 1.67 -16.40 -13.88
CA PRO A 91 1.52 -16.99 -15.19
C PRO A 91 0.27 -17.88 -15.28
N GLY A 92 -0.47 -17.77 -16.39
CA GLY A 92 -1.68 -18.57 -16.62
C GLY A 92 -2.94 -18.11 -15.89
N VAL A 93 -2.84 -17.16 -14.95
CA VAL A 93 -4.01 -16.60 -14.25
C VAL A 93 -4.36 -15.24 -14.85
N ASN A 94 -5.46 -15.15 -15.58
CA ASN A 94 -5.84 -13.90 -16.23
C ASN A 94 -6.42 -12.88 -15.24
N ASN A 95 -6.21 -11.57 -15.53
CA ASN A 95 -6.61 -10.48 -14.64
C ASN A 95 -8.12 -10.46 -14.35
N THR A 96 -8.98 -10.78 -15.34
CA THR A 96 -10.44 -10.81 -15.12
C THR A 96 -10.81 -11.83 -14.08
N TYR A 97 -10.27 -13.05 -14.23
CA TYR A 97 -10.56 -14.13 -13.29
C TYR A 97 -10.05 -13.83 -11.89
N PHE A 98 -8.80 -13.38 -11.80
CA PHE A 98 -8.17 -13.02 -10.54
C PHE A 98 -8.94 -11.92 -9.79
N LEU A 99 -9.22 -10.81 -10.46
CA LEU A 99 -9.89 -9.67 -9.84
C LEU A 99 -11.34 -9.98 -9.44
N LYS A 100 -12.07 -10.74 -10.29
CA LYS A 100 -13.43 -11.17 -9.95
C LYS A 100 -13.43 -12.09 -8.75
N ALA A 101 -12.54 -13.08 -8.71
CA ALA A 101 -12.45 -14.02 -7.60
C ALA A 101 -12.10 -13.31 -6.29
N ALA A 102 -11.10 -12.40 -6.31
CA ALA A 102 -10.71 -11.63 -5.13
C ALA A 102 -11.83 -10.70 -4.63
N LEU A 103 -12.52 -10.00 -5.54
CA LEU A 103 -13.65 -9.14 -5.17
C LEU A 103 -14.81 -9.95 -4.57
N ASN A 104 -15.16 -11.07 -5.19
CA ASN A 104 -16.24 -11.91 -4.71
C ASN A 104 -15.91 -12.59 -3.38
N ALA A 105 -14.66 -13.01 -3.16
CA ALA A 105 -14.23 -13.50 -1.85
C ALA A 105 -14.42 -12.45 -0.75
N LYS A 106 -14.05 -11.19 -1.02
CA LYS A 106 -14.25 -10.06 -0.09
C LYS A 106 -15.76 -9.80 0.15
N ARG A 107 -16.57 -9.75 -0.91
CA ARG A 107 -18.02 -9.55 -0.81
C ARG A 107 -18.67 -10.65 0.04
N LYS A 108 -18.36 -11.91 -0.24
CA LYS A 108 -18.84 -13.06 0.54
C LYS A 108 -18.45 -12.97 2.01
N TYR A 109 -17.20 -12.57 2.30
CA TYR A 109 -16.73 -12.37 3.68
C TYR A 109 -17.54 -11.29 4.41
N ASN A 110 -17.95 -10.23 3.71
CA ASN A 110 -18.77 -9.15 4.23
C ASN A 110 -20.29 -9.46 4.24
N GLY A 111 -20.71 -10.67 3.82
CA GLY A 111 -22.12 -11.04 3.74
C GLY A 111 -22.87 -10.42 2.55
N GLU A 112 -22.12 -9.95 1.53
CA GLU A 112 -22.69 -9.39 0.30
C GLU A 112 -22.82 -10.46 -0.78
N GLU A 113 -23.79 -10.28 -1.71
CA GLU A 113 -23.94 -11.16 -2.88
C GLU A 113 -22.74 -11.06 -3.83
N GLU A 114 -22.33 -12.20 -4.39
CA GLU A 114 -21.27 -12.25 -5.39
C GLU A 114 -21.72 -11.56 -6.69
N LEU A 115 -20.80 -10.84 -7.34
CA LEU A 115 -21.07 -10.27 -8.66
C LEU A 115 -21.02 -11.36 -9.72
N ASP A 116 -22.01 -11.34 -10.61
CA ASP A 116 -21.98 -12.11 -11.84
C ASP A 116 -20.91 -11.58 -12.82
N ALA A 117 -20.72 -12.27 -13.94
CA ALA A 117 -19.72 -11.90 -14.93
C ALA A 117 -20.02 -10.55 -15.61
N ALA A 118 -21.30 -10.26 -15.88
CA ALA A 118 -21.71 -9.04 -16.59
C ALA A 118 -21.55 -7.81 -15.71
N SER A 119 -22.02 -7.89 -14.47
CA SER A 119 -21.86 -6.82 -13.46
C SER A 119 -20.41 -6.52 -13.16
N PHE A 120 -19.58 -7.56 -13.00
CA PHE A 120 -18.13 -7.39 -12.80
C PHE A 120 -17.46 -6.74 -14.02
N LEU A 121 -17.79 -7.18 -15.26
CA LEU A 121 -17.21 -6.59 -16.47
C LEU A 121 -17.58 -5.13 -16.65
N LYS A 122 -18.79 -4.73 -16.25
CA LYS A 122 -19.20 -3.32 -16.26
C LYS A 122 -18.34 -2.51 -15.29
N LEU A 123 -18.21 -2.95 -14.04
CA LEU A 123 -17.43 -2.31 -12.99
C LEU A 123 -15.97 -2.15 -13.42
N ILE A 124 -15.31 -3.23 -13.85
CA ILE A 124 -13.87 -3.20 -14.14
C ILE A 124 -13.54 -2.33 -15.36
N LYS A 125 -14.43 -2.24 -16.36
CA LYS A 125 -14.24 -1.36 -17.52
C LYS A 125 -14.25 0.13 -17.13
N GLU A 126 -15.01 0.53 -16.13
CA GLU A 126 -14.98 1.88 -15.58
C GLU A 126 -13.63 2.17 -14.92
N LYS A 127 -13.13 1.24 -14.09
CA LYS A 127 -11.82 1.38 -13.44
C LYS A 127 -10.64 1.42 -14.44
N LEU A 128 -10.71 0.63 -15.52
CA LEU A 128 -9.70 0.70 -16.59
C LEU A 128 -9.64 2.08 -17.25
N LYS A 129 -10.81 2.70 -17.51
CA LYS A 129 -10.87 4.06 -18.09
C LYS A 129 -10.22 5.09 -17.17
N GLU A 130 -10.44 5.00 -15.86
CA GLU A 130 -9.81 5.87 -14.86
C GLU A 130 -8.29 5.84 -14.94
N LEU A 131 -7.71 4.65 -15.18
CA LEU A 131 -6.28 4.41 -15.27
C LEU A 131 -5.71 4.49 -16.69
N LYS A 132 -6.53 4.87 -17.68
CA LYS A 132 -6.15 4.89 -19.11
C LYS A 132 -5.51 3.57 -19.56
N MET A 133 -6.03 2.44 -19.07
CA MET A 133 -5.57 1.10 -19.42
C MET A 133 -6.42 0.51 -20.55
N ASP A 134 -5.76 -0.18 -21.48
CA ASP A 134 -6.44 -0.89 -22.57
C ASP A 134 -7.21 -2.11 -22.01
N PRO A 135 -8.46 -2.36 -22.45
CA PRO A 135 -9.24 -3.51 -21.99
C PRO A 135 -8.59 -4.88 -22.25
N SER A 136 -7.66 -4.98 -23.20
CA SER A 136 -6.92 -6.22 -23.46
C SER A 136 -6.11 -6.71 -22.26
N TYR A 137 -5.73 -5.81 -21.33
CA TYR A 137 -5.06 -6.19 -20.09
C TYR A 137 -5.86 -7.19 -19.23
N LEU A 138 -7.20 -7.14 -19.32
CA LEU A 138 -8.06 -8.07 -18.59
C LEU A 138 -7.89 -9.53 -19.03
N GLN A 139 -7.51 -9.77 -20.28
CA GLN A 139 -7.34 -11.11 -20.85
C GLN A 139 -5.91 -11.66 -20.65
N ARG A 140 -4.95 -10.80 -20.30
CA ARG A 140 -3.56 -11.18 -20.05
C ARG A 140 -3.42 -11.76 -18.64
N ALA A 141 -2.43 -12.64 -18.46
CA ALA A 141 -2.04 -13.14 -17.16
C ALA A 141 -1.55 -11.98 -16.25
N VAL A 142 -1.82 -12.09 -14.95
CA VAL A 142 -1.50 -11.04 -13.98
C VAL A 142 -0.02 -10.69 -14.02
N ASN A 143 0.29 -9.48 -14.47
CA ASN A 143 1.63 -8.91 -14.57
C ASN A 143 2.62 -9.66 -15.48
N ASP A 144 2.17 -10.70 -16.22
CA ASP A 144 3.03 -11.47 -17.10
C ASP A 144 3.30 -10.71 -18.41
N GLY A 145 4.58 -10.49 -18.69
CA GLY A 145 5.03 -9.70 -19.83
C GLY A 145 4.65 -8.21 -19.76
N PHE A 146 4.25 -7.68 -18.58
CA PHE A 146 3.98 -6.27 -18.39
C PHE A 146 5.28 -5.49 -18.15
N SER A 147 5.38 -4.28 -18.68
CA SER A 147 6.42 -3.32 -18.30
C SER A 147 6.26 -2.90 -16.82
N GLY A 148 7.27 -2.27 -16.25
CA GLY A 148 7.21 -1.78 -14.87
C GLY A 148 6.01 -0.86 -14.61
N GLY A 149 5.78 0.11 -15.50
CA GLY A 149 4.64 1.03 -15.39
C GLY A 149 3.28 0.35 -15.56
N GLU A 150 3.19 -0.65 -16.45
CA GLU A 150 1.97 -1.44 -16.60
C GLU A 150 1.66 -2.29 -15.36
N LYS A 151 2.68 -2.90 -14.74
CA LYS A 151 2.55 -3.64 -13.48
C LYS A 151 2.03 -2.76 -12.37
N LYS A 152 2.58 -1.56 -12.21
CA LYS A 152 2.13 -0.60 -11.20
C LYS A 152 0.71 -0.12 -11.45
N ARG A 153 0.34 0.19 -12.70
CA ARG A 153 -1.06 0.51 -13.04
C ARG A 153 -2.01 -0.64 -12.75
N ASN A 154 -1.57 -1.89 -12.99
CA ASN A 154 -2.37 -3.07 -12.67
C ASN A 154 -2.57 -3.24 -11.15
N GLU A 155 -1.59 -2.92 -10.30
CA GLU A 155 -1.78 -2.91 -8.86
C GLU A 155 -2.77 -1.82 -8.41
N ILE A 156 -2.72 -0.63 -9.01
CA ILE A 156 -3.74 0.40 -8.73
C ILE A 156 -5.13 -0.04 -9.22
N LEU A 157 -5.23 -0.75 -10.36
CA LEU A 157 -6.48 -1.36 -10.80
C LEU A 157 -7.03 -2.35 -9.76
N GLN A 158 -6.15 -3.19 -9.17
CA GLN A 158 -6.53 -4.09 -8.08
C GLN A 158 -7.04 -3.30 -6.87
N MET A 159 -6.32 -2.26 -6.45
CA MET A 159 -6.74 -1.39 -5.35
C MET A 159 -8.09 -0.73 -5.60
N LEU A 160 -8.31 -0.15 -6.79
CA LEU A 160 -9.58 0.48 -7.16
C LEU A 160 -10.74 -0.53 -7.23
N THR A 161 -10.45 -1.78 -7.60
CA THR A 161 -11.45 -2.85 -7.70
C THR A 161 -11.82 -3.40 -6.32
N LEU A 162 -10.83 -3.60 -5.46
CA LEU A 162 -11.03 -4.19 -4.13
C LEU A 162 -11.49 -3.17 -3.08
N GLU A 163 -11.36 -1.90 -3.36
CA GLU A 163 -11.77 -0.80 -2.47
C GLU A 163 -11.38 -1.03 -0.99
N PRO A 164 -10.07 -1.08 -0.69
CA PRO A 164 -9.62 -1.33 0.67
C PRO A 164 -9.96 -0.17 1.60
N LYS A 165 -10.00 -0.44 2.91
CA LYS A 165 -10.08 0.58 3.96
C LYS A 165 -8.71 1.22 4.22
N LEU A 166 -7.65 0.40 4.18
CA LEU A 166 -6.25 0.84 4.30
C LEU A 166 -5.43 0.32 3.12
N ALA A 167 -4.85 1.23 2.34
CA ALA A 167 -3.93 0.89 1.26
C ALA A 167 -2.49 1.27 1.63
N LEU A 168 -1.59 0.28 1.62
CA LEU A 168 -0.15 0.49 1.75
C LEU A 168 0.46 0.54 0.35
N LEU A 169 1.14 1.64 0.01
CA LEU A 169 1.78 1.88 -1.28
C LEU A 169 3.30 1.86 -1.09
N ASP A 170 3.94 0.70 -1.30
CA ASP A 170 5.37 0.53 -1.06
C ASP A 170 6.17 0.81 -2.33
N GLU A 171 6.89 1.94 -2.33
CA GLU A 171 7.72 2.43 -3.44
C GLU A 171 7.03 2.34 -4.81
N THR A 172 5.75 2.72 -4.86
CA THR A 172 4.91 2.64 -6.07
C THR A 172 5.42 3.53 -7.21
N ASP A 173 6.26 4.51 -6.88
CA ASP A 173 6.89 5.45 -7.81
C ASP A 173 8.23 4.96 -8.40
N SER A 174 8.76 3.84 -7.92
CA SER A 174 10.04 3.32 -8.38
C SER A 174 9.99 2.88 -9.84
N GLY A 175 10.92 3.40 -10.66
CA GLY A 175 11.05 3.05 -12.08
C GLY A 175 9.96 3.59 -12.99
N LEU A 176 9.12 4.52 -12.52
CA LEU A 176 8.07 5.15 -13.32
C LEU A 176 8.57 6.43 -14.01
N ASP A 177 8.10 6.65 -15.24
CA ASP A 177 8.12 7.95 -15.87
C ASP A 177 7.09 8.90 -15.27
N ILE A 178 7.16 10.18 -15.65
CA ILE A 178 6.28 11.23 -15.08
C ILE A 178 4.80 10.97 -15.42
N ASP A 179 4.50 10.46 -16.59
CA ASP A 179 3.13 10.25 -17.03
C ASP A 179 2.48 9.06 -16.31
N ALA A 180 3.21 7.96 -16.14
CA ALA A 180 2.76 6.82 -15.34
C ALA A 180 2.56 7.23 -13.87
N LEU A 181 3.47 8.03 -13.32
CA LEU A 181 3.36 8.55 -11.95
C LEU A 181 2.09 9.38 -11.75
N LYS A 182 1.77 10.27 -12.70
CA LYS A 182 0.52 11.07 -12.65
C LYS A 182 -0.73 10.20 -12.70
N ILE A 183 -0.78 9.21 -13.61
CA ILE A 183 -1.93 8.30 -13.73
C ILE A 183 -2.16 7.54 -12.42
N ILE A 184 -1.10 7.03 -11.81
CA ILE A 184 -1.16 6.32 -10.54
C ILE A 184 -1.63 7.23 -9.42
N SER A 185 -1.04 8.42 -9.32
CA SER A 185 -1.42 9.41 -8.30
C SER A 185 -2.87 9.88 -8.47
N ASP A 186 -3.33 10.08 -9.71
CA ASP A 186 -4.73 10.38 -10.00
C ASP A 186 -5.66 9.25 -9.56
N GLY A 187 -5.28 7.99 -9.79
CA GLY A 187 -6.03 6.82 -9.31
C GLY A 187 -6.15 6.79 -7.79
N VAL A 188 -5.04 7.02 -7.08
CA VAL A 188 -5.03 7.12 -5.61
C VAL A 188 -5.91 8.29 -5.14
N ASN A 189 -5.74 9.48 -5.70
CA ASN A 189 -6.50 10.69 -5.31
C ASN A 189 -8.01 10.52 -5.55
N LYS A 190 -8.43 9.93 -6.67
CA LYS A 190 -9.85 9.64 -6.95
C LYS A 190 -10.43 8.61 -5.98
N SER A 191 -9.60 7.73 -5.44
CA SER A 191 -10.05 6.72 -4.48
C SER A 191 -10.13 7.23 -3.04
N ARG A 192 -9.69 8.47 -2.76
CA ARG A 192 -9.80 9.09 -1.43
C ARG A 192 -11.26 9.13 -0.96
N SER A 193 -11.47 8.82 0.29
CA SER A 193 -12.75 8.99 0.98
C SER A 193 -12.51 9.14 2.48
N SER A 194 -13.51 9.61 3.21
CA SER A 194 -13.46 9.69 4.66
C SER A 194 -13.30 8.33 5.37
N LYS A 195 -13.45 7.23 4.64
CA LYS A 195 -13.35 5.85 5.16
C LYS A 195 -12.14 5.09 4.62
N ARG A 196 -11.31 5.72 3.79
CA ARG A 196 -10.12 5.06 3.20
C ARG A 196 -8.87 5.83 3.54
N SER A 197 -7.95 5.14 4.19
CA SER A 197 -6.65 5.67 4.59
C SER A 197 -5.53 5.09 3.74
N PHE A 198 -4.43 5.83 3.65
CA PHE A 198 -3.26 5.40 2.89
C PHE A 198 -2.00 5.51 3.74
N LEU A 199 -1.12 4.53 3.59
CA LEU A 199 0.26 4.60 4.05
C LEU A 199 1.19 4.52 2.84
N VAL A 200 1.74 5.65 2.45
CA VAL A 200 2.65 5.78 1.30
C VAL A 200 4.08 5.63 1.79
N ILE A 201 4.78 4.62 1.31
CA ILE A 201 6.20 4.41 1.59
C ILE A 201 6.98 4.82 0.36
N THR A 202 7.85 5.80 0.52
CA THR A 202 8.71 6.27 -0.55
C THR A 202 9.97 6.93 0.00
N HIS A 203 11.04 6.91 -0.76
CA HIS A 203 12.23 7.70 -0.51
C HIS A 203 12.33 8.92 -1.44
N TYR A 204 11.33 9.12 -2.33
CA TYR A 204 11.25 10.23 -3.26
C TYR A 204 10.08 11.15 -2.96
N GLN A 205 10.34 12.43 -2.92
CA GLN A 205 9.31 13.45 -2.72
C GLN A 205 8.35 13.58 -3.91
N ARG A 206 8.79 13.23 -5.13
CA ARG A 206 8.00 13.50 -6.35
C ARG A 206 6.60 12.85 -6.32
N LEU A 207 6.43 11.66 -5.70
CA LEU A 207 5.13 11.04 -5.50
C LEU A 207 4.27 11.89 -4.56
N LEU A 208 4.86 12.40 -3.49
CA LEU A 208 4.16 13.18 -2.46
C LEU A 208 3.72 14.56 -2.95
N LYS A 209 4.29 15.07 -4.05
CA LYS A 209 3.81 16.30 -4.74
C LYS A 209 2.44 16.09 -5.42
N TYR A 210 2.11 14.85 -5.77
CA TYR A 210 0.83 14.50 -6.40
C TYR A 210 -0.17 13.89 -5.40
N ILE A 211 0.32 13.10 -4.44
CA ILE A 211 -0.48 12.50 -3.36
C ILE A 211 -0.12 13.29 -2.09
N GLU A 212 -0.72 14.44 -1.88
CA GLU A 212 -0.42 15.28 -0.72
C GLU A 212 -0.78 14.54 0.59
N PRO A 213 0.21 14.11 1.41
CA PRO A 213 -0.06 13.46 2.67
C PRO A 213 -0.46 14.47 3.75
N ASP A 214 -1.29 14.01 4.70
CA ASP A 214 -1.64 14.78 5.89
C ASP A 214 -0.48 14.81 6.88
N VAL A 215 0.24 13.68 7.01
CA VAL A 215 1.40 13.54 7.91
C VAL A 215 2.54 12.81 7.20
N VAL A 216 3.76 13.31 7.41
CA VAL A 216 5.00 12.67 6.97
C VAL A 216 5.79 12.21 8.18
N HIS A 217 6.18 10.94 8.19
CA HIS A 217 7.01 10.30 9.20
C HIS A 217 8.40 10.00 8.64
N VAL A 218 9.43 10.20 9.44
CA VAL A 218 10.80 9.84 9.09
C VAL A 218 11.21 8.61 9.88
N LEU A 219 11.50 7.53 9.17
CA LEU A 219 11.99 6.28 9.73
C LEU A 219 13.50 6.18 9.56
N ILE A 220 14.23 6.12 10.68
CA ILE A 220 15.68 5.93 10.72
C ILE A 220 15.99 4.79 11.67
N ASP A 221 16.82 3.85 11.23
CA ASP A 221 17.27 2.70 12.02
C ASP A 221 16.13 2.02 12.82
N GLY A 222 15.00 1.76 12.14
CA GLY A 222 13.86 1.07 12.72
C GLY A 222 13.01 1.88 13.69
N ARG A 223 13.17 3.22 13.76
CA ARG A 223 12.41 4.12 14.64
C ARG A 223 11.82 5.27 13.86
N ILE A 224 10.61 5.68 14.18
CA ILE A 224 10.07 6.96 13.73
C ILE A 224 10.69 8.04 14.61
N VAL A 225 11.60 8.84 14.01
CA VAL A 225 12.35 9.88 14.71
C VAL A 225 11.69 11.25 14.63
N LYS A 226 10.84 11.46 13.62
CA LYS A 226 10.10 12.71 13.44
C LYS A 226 8.80 12.46 12.69
N SER A 227 7.76 13.20 13.06
CA SER A 227 6.48 13.26 12.36
C SER A 227 6.06 14.72 12.26
N CYS A 228 5.63 15.16 11.07
CA CYS A 228 5.18 16.52 10.81
C CYS A 228 4.23 16.53 9.61
N ASP A 229 3.76 17.70 9.22
CA ASP A 229 2.99 17.93 8.01
C ASP A 229 3.81 17.65 6.72
N LYS A 230 3.19 17.89 5.57
CA LYS A 230 3.78 17.63 4.24
C LYS A 230 5.08 18.42 3.97
N ASP A 231 5.31 19.54 4.67
CA ASP A 231 6.50 20.37 4.46
C ASP A 231 7.79 19.66 4.92
N LEU A 232 7.65 18.66 5.80
CA LEU A 232 8.77 17.82 6.20
C LEU A 232 9.41 17.09 5.00
N ALA A 233 8.61 16.68 4.02
CA ALA A 233 9.13 16.04 2.81
C ALA A 233 10.02 16.99 1.97
N LEU A 234 9.66 18.28 1.90
CA LEU A 234 10.47 19.32 1.23
C LEU A 234 11.81 19.49 1.95
N HIS A 235 11.80 19.59 3.28
CA HIS A 235 13.02 19.74 4.08
C HIS A 235 13.95 18.53 3.91
N LEU A 236 13.41 17.33 3.76
CA LEU A 236 14.21 16.11 3.53
C LEU A 236 14.86 16.10 2.15
N GLU A 237 14.18 16.63 1.11
CA GLU A 237 14.75 16.75 -0.23
C GLU A 237 15.93 17.77 -0.24
N GLU A 238 15.77 18.89 0.46
CA GLU A 238 16.77 19.95 0.50
C GLU A 238 17.99 19.62 1.38
N LYS A 239 17.75 19.06 2.58
CA LYS A 239 18.79 18.89 3.63
C LYS A 239 19.22 17.44 3.85
N GLY A 240 18.57 16.48 3.20
CA GLY A 240 18.79 15.06 3.44
C GLY A 240 18.35 14.64 4.86
N TYR A 241 18.81 13.47 5.31
CA TYR A 241 18.43 12.89 6.62
C TYR A 241 19.45 13.20 7.74
N GLY A 242 20.65 13.71 7.43
CA GLY A 242 21.77 13.83 8.38
C GLY A 242 21.49 14.67 9.63
N TRP A 243 20.60 15.65 9.56
CA TRP A 243 20.22 16.49 10.69
C TRP A 243 19.28 15.78 11.70
N LEU A 244 18.73 14.63 11.34
CA LEU A 244 17.89 13.78 12.20
C LEU A 244 18.66 12.59 12.80
N GLU A 245 19.90 12.35 12.38
CA GLU A 245 20.74 11.22 12.81
C GLU A 245 21.62 11.55 14.03
N LYS A 246 21.33 12.64 14.76
CA LYS A 246 22.12 13.08 15.92
C LYS A 246 21.67 12.42 17.22
#